data_c6d06671820c44da00df2467ce103c6f
#
_entry.id   c6d06671820c44da00df2467ce103c6f
#
_cell.length_a   1.000
_cell.length_b   1.000
_cell.length_c   1.000
_cell.angle_alpha   90.00
_cell.angle_beta   90.00
_cell.angle_gamma   90.00
#
_symmetry.space_group_name_H-M   'P 1'
#
loop_
_entity.id
_entity.type
_entity.pdbx_description
1 polymer ?
#
loop_
_entity_poly.entity_id
_entity_poly.type
_entity_poly.pdbx_seq_one_letter_code
_entity_poly.pdbx_strand_id
1 'polypeptide(L)'
;MEMRSFSDYLRSVDDAALINLFSARPDLITPVPPDIASLAVRACSAPSLARAIDSLNAWQFQVLEAAASVNEPFNEKSVISLTDKEAKTALEHLITIGLIYPSDDGMRLPTQLREVMGTEPAGLGPASLAKLKLNEIENAPTDAKKVLDRLMWGPPRGSVGDIKNPGPGVAWL
;
A
#
# COMPACT_ATOMS: atom_id res chain seq x y z
N MET A 1 -19.92 18.37 3.39
CA MET A 1 -19.98 16.94 3.81
C MET A 1 -18.53 16.49 3.88
N GLU A 2 -18.09 16.00 5.01
CA GLU A 2 -16.70 15.63 5.22
C GLU A 2 -16.38 14.34 4.47
N MET A 3 -15.45 14.39 3.51
CA MET A 3 -15.08 13.26 2.65
C MET A 3 -14.05 12.39 3.36
N ARG A 4 -14.51 11.39 4.09
CA ARG A 4 -13.66 10.47 4.87
C ARG A 4 -13.72 9.02 4.39
N SER A 5 -14.77 8.65 3.65
CA SER A 5 -14.96 7.28 3.17
C SER A 5 -14.88 7.19 1.65
N PHE A 6 -14.58 5.99 1.16
CA PHE A 6 -14.62 5.72 -0.28
C PHE A 6 -16.00 5.96 -0.89
N SER A 7 -17.08 5.72 -0.13
CA SER A 7 -18.45 6.03 -0.57
C SER A 7 -18.68 7.54 -0.72
N ASP A 8 -18.11 8.37 0.17
CA ASP A 8 -18.23 9.82 0.05
C ASP A 8 -17.43 10.33 -1.16
N TYR A 9 -16.24 9.78 -1.40
CA TYR A 9 -15.46 10.06 -2.59
C TYR A 9 -16.26 9.75 -3.87
N LEU A 10 -16.85 8.54 -3.98
CA LEU A 10 -17.64 8.17 -5.16
C LEU A 10 -18.88 9.05 -5.38
N ARG A 11 -19.43 9.66 -4.32
CA ARG A 11 -20.52 10.64 -4.45
C ARG A 11 -20.05 12.02 -4.89
N SER A 12 -18.79 12.33 -4.72
CA SER A 12 -18.20 13.64 -5.03
C SER A 12 -17.63 13.73 -6.44
N VAL A 13 -17.31 12.59 -7.07
CA VAL A 13 -16.75 12.55 -8.44
C VAL A 13 -17.84 12.76 -9.47
N ASP A 14 -17.44 13.27 -10.64
CA ASP A 14 -18.31 13.45 -11.79
C ASP A 14 -18.57 12.15 -12.57
N ASP A 15 -19.49 12.21 -13.51
CA ASP A 15 -19.84 11.06 -14.35
C ASP A 15 -18.66 10.56 -15.18
N ALA A 16 -17.74 11.44 -15.61
CA ALA A 16 -16.58 11.06 -16.39
C ALA A 16 -15.61 10.21 -15.56
N ALA A 17 -15.40 10.57 -14.30
CA ALA A 17 -14.59 9.76 -13.37
C ALA A 17 -15.21 8.39 -13.10
N LEU A 18 -16.54 8.31 -12.93
CA LEU A 18 -17.25 7.03 -12.78
C LEU A 18 -17.15 6.17 -14.05
N ILE A 19 -17.27 6.77 -15.24
CA ILE A 19 -17.09 6.05 -16.51
C ILE A 19 -15.67 5.49 -16.61
N ASN A 20 -14.65 6.26 -16.24
CA ASN A 20 -13.25 5.81 -16.24
C ASN A 20 -13.05 4.64 -15.25
N LEU A 21 -13.62 4.74 -14.04
CA LEU A 21 -13.58 3.66 -13.06
C LEU A 21 -14.23 2.39 -13.61
N PHE A 22 -15.41 2.48 -14.20
CA PHE A 22 -16.12 1.32 -14.76
C PHE A 22 -15.41 0.71 -15.97
N SER A 23 -14.80 1.56 -16.81
CA SER A 23 -14.02 1.10 -17.96
C SER A 23 -12.78 0.33 -17.53
N ALA A 24 -12.13 0.77 -16.46
CA ALA A 24 -10.95 0.12 -15.91
C ALA A 24 -11.30 -1.10 -15.02
N ARG A 25 -12.52 -1.12 -14.44
CA ARG A 25 -12.98 -2.16 -13.52
C ARG A 25 -14.35 -2.72 -13.91
N PRO A 26 -14.43 -3.53 -14.94
CA PRO A 26 -15.70 -4.11 -15.40
C PRO A 26 -16.36 -5.05 -14.38
N ASP A 27 -15.63 -5.53 -13.37
CA ASP A 27 -16.15 -6.30 -12.24
C ASP A 27 -17.16 -5.51 -11.41
N LEU A 28 -17.11 -4.19 -11.45
CA LEU A 28 -17.99 -3.33 -10.67
C LEU A 28 -19.38 -3.16 -11.26
N ILE A 29 -19.55 -3.43 -12.56
CA ILE A 29 -20.82 -3.25 -13.27
C ILE A 29 -21.54 -4.57 -13.61
N THR A 30 -20.97 -5.70 -13.22
CA THR A 30 -21.59 -7.01 -13.50
C THR A 30 -21.79 -7.81 -12.20
N PRO A 31 -23.04 -7.86 -11.68
CA PRO A 31 -24.24 -7.11 -12.05
C PRO A 31 -24.14 -5.61 -11.69
N VAL A 32 -24.93 -4.77 -12.34
CA VAL A 32 -24.95 -3.32 -12.05
C VAL A 32 -25.35 -3.09 -10.59
N PRO A 33 -24.59 -2.32 -9.79
CA PRO A 33 -24.96 -2.00 -8.42
C PRO A 33 -26.17 -1.05 -8.39
N PRO A 34 -27.11 -1.22 -7.44
CA PRO A 34 -28.32 -0.39 -7.39
C PRO A 34 -28.07 1.06 -6.98
N ASP A 35 -26.96 1.31 -6.28
CA ASP A 35 -26.60 2.65 -5.76
C ASP A 35 -25.10 2.77 -5.50
N ILE A 36 -24.66 4.00 -5.21
CA ILE A 36 -23.22 4.31 -4.92
C ILE A 36 -22.72 3.60 -3.66
N ALA A 37 -23.56 3.39 -2.66
CA ALA A 37 -23.12 2.68 -1.44
C ALA A 37 -22.79 1.20 -1.75
N SER A 38 -23.66 0.55 -2.52
CA SER A 38 -23.45 -0.83 -2.99
C SER A 38 -22.22 -0.92 -3.91
N LEU A 39 -22.01 0.09 -4.76
CA LEU A 39 -20.79 0.19 -5.58
C LEU A 39 -19.54 0.27 -4.70
N ALA A 40 -19.53 1.15 -3.69
CA ALA A 40 -18.42 1.33 -2.78
C ALA A 40 -18.08 0.03 -2.02
N VAL A 41 -19.10 -0.65 -1.49
CA VAL A 41 -18.93 -1.94 -0.81
C VAL A 41 -18.31 -2.99 -1.75
N ARG A 42 -18.79 -3.08 -2.98
CA ARG A 42 -18.24 -4.00 -3.97
C ARG A 42 -16.80 -3.66 -4.31
N ALA A 43 -16.52 -2.39 -4.62
CA ALA A 43 -15.19 -1.93 -5.00
C ALA A 43 -14.14 -2.16 -3.91
N CYS A 44 -14.55 -2.09 -2.64
CA CYS A 44 -13.71 -2.34 -1.47
C CYS A 44 -13.67 -3.82 -1.04
N SER A 45 -14.43 -4.73 -1.69
CA SER A 45 -14.38 -6.14 -1.33
C SER A 45 -13.05 -6.80 -1.74
N ALA A 46 -12.57 -7.75 -0.94
CA ALA A 46 -11.30 -8.42 -1.18
C ALA A 46 -11.19 -9.03 -2.61
N PRO A 47 -12.21 -9.73 -3.15
CA PRO A 47 -12.11 -10.27 -4.51
C PRO A 47 -12.02 -9.20 -5.60
N SER A 48 -12.68 -8.06 -5.41
CA SER A 48 -12.69 -6.95 -6.37
C SER A 48 -11.36 -6.16 -6.30
N LEU A 49 -10.83 -5.94 -5.09
CA LEU A 49 -9.50 -5.36 -4.90
C LEU A 49 -8.39 -6.23 -5.47
N ALA A 50 -8.44 -7.55 -5.27
CA ALA A 50 -7.47 -8.49 -5.84
C ALA A 50 -7.43 -8.39 -7.37
N ARG A 51 -8.61 -8.38 -8.05
CA ARG A 51 -8.67 -8.20 -9.51
C ARG A 51 -8.09 -6.86 -9.97
N ALA A 52 -8.33 -5.78 -9.22
CA ALA A 52 -7.77 -4.48 -9.53
C ALA A 52 -6.23 -4.49 -9.38
N ILE A 53 -5.70 -5.13 -8.34
CA ILE A 53 -4.26 -5.32 -8.15
C ILE A 53 -3.66 -6.16 -9.28
N ASP A 54 -4.29 -7.26 -9.68
CA ASP A 54 -3.84 -8.14 -10.77
C ASP A 54 -3.75 -7.42 -12.12
N SER A 55 -4.49 -6.32 -12.31
CA SER A 55 -4.44 -5.50 -13.53
C SER A 55 -3.25 -4.53 -13.59
N LEU A 56 -2.53 -4.33 -12.48
CA LEU A 56 -1.43 -3.39 -12.39
C LEU A 56 -0.17 -3.92 -13.08
N ASN A 57 0.58 -3.00 -13.70
CA ASN A 57 1.96 -3.32 -14.06
C ASN A 57 2.89 -3.24 -12.81
N ALA A 58 4.11 -3.75 -12.96
CA ALA A 58 5.08 -3.82 -11.85
C ALA A 58 5.34 -2.46 -11.19
N TRP A 59 5.44 -1.37 -11.97
CA TRP A 59 5.66 -0.03 -11.43
C TRP A 59 4.46 0.50 -10.64
N GLN A 60 3.25 0.36 -11.18
CA GLN A 60 2.02 0.74 -10.49
C GLN A 60 1.84 -0.04 -9.17
N PHE A 61 2.19 -1.33 -9.18
CA PHE A 61 2.16 -2.16 -7.98
C PHE A 61 3.18 -1.67 -6.93
N GLN A 62 4.42 -1.35 -7.32
CA GLN A 62 5.43 -0.79 -6.41
C GLN A 62 4.98 0.55 -5.80
N VAL A 63 4.34 1.43 -6.58
CA VAL A 63 3.78 2.69 -6.08
C VAL A 63 2.63 2.45 -5.10
N LEU A 64 1.79 1.43 -5.37
CA LEU A 64 0.73 1.03 -4.44
C LEU A 64 1.31 0.48 -3.12
N GLU A 65 2.36 -0.34 -3.18
CA GLU A 65 3.08 -0.82 -2.00
C GLU A 65 3.68 0.32 -1.18
N ALA A 66 4.29 1.30 -1.85
CA ALA A 66 4.81 2.50 -1.19
C ALA A 66 3.68 3.29 -0.50
N ALA A 67 2.54 3.47 -1.16
CA ALA A 67 1.36 4.11 -0.57
C ALA A 67 0.82 3.32 0.64
N ALA A 68 0.83 1.98 0.56
CA ALA A 68 0.41 1.12 1.67
C ALA A 68 1.40 1.11 2.85
N SER A 69 2.66 1.50 2.63
CA SER A 69 3.71 1.55 3.66
C SER A 69 3.70 2.84 4.47
N VAL A 70 3.00 3.90 4.01
CA VAL A 70 2.88 5.15 4.75
C VAL A 70 1.62 5.17 5.62
N ASN A 71 1.64 5.99 6.68
CA ASN A 71 0.48 6.18 7.54
C ASN A 71 -0.59 7.01 6.84
N GLU A 72 -1.85 6.62 7.00
CA GLU A 72 -3.00 7.39 6.51
C GLU A 72 -3.46 8.46 7.51
N PRO A 73 -3.92 9.63 7.03
CA PRO A 73 -3.93 10.05 5.63
C PRO A 73 -2.53 10.40 5.13
N PHE A 74 -2.24 10.15 3.85
CA PHE A 74 -0.94 10.44 3.26
C PHE A 74 -1.08 11.43 2.09
N ASN A 75 0.05 11.94 1.61
CA ASN A 75 0.11 12.84 0.47
C ASN A 75 1.05 12.30 -0.62
N GLU A 76 0.96 12.87 -1.82
CA GLU A 76 1.78 12.50 -2.96
C GLU A 76 3.29 12.53 -2.64
N LYS A 77 3.74 13.55 -1.89
CA LYS A 77 5.17 13.69 -1.53
C LYS A 77 5.67 12.53 -0.68
N SER A 78 4.83 12.01 0.22
CA SER A 78 5.20 10.86 1.08
C SER A 78 5.46 9.61 0.23
N VAL A 79 4.67 9.39 -0.81
CA VAL A 79 4.85 8.25 -1.72
C VAL A 79 6.06 8.47 -2.64
N ILE A 80 6.20 9.67 -3.21
CA ILE A 80 7.34 10.03 -4.07
C ILE A 80 8.67 9.90 -3.30
N SER A 81 8.70 10.19 -2.00
CA SER A 81 9.92 10.05 -1.20
C SER A 81 10.40 8.60 -1.03
N LEU A 82 9.50 7.63 -1.21
CA LEU A 82 9.80 6.19 -1.15
C LEU A 82 10.01 5.56 -2.54
N THR A 83 9.70 6.29 -3.61
CA THR A 83 9.74 5.80 -4.98
C THR A 83 10.53 6.75 -5.87
N ASP A 84 9.87 7.39 -6.85
CA ASP A 84 10.44 8.35 -7.80
C ASP A 84 9.39 9.40 -8.18
N LYS A 85 9.82 10.48 -8.82
CA LYS A 85 8.94 11.54 -9.35
C LYS A 85 7.93 11.02 -10.38
N GLU A 86 8.27 9.97 -11.10
CA GLU A 86 7.40 9.29 -12.06
C GLU A 86 6.21 8.58 -11.41
N ALA A 87 6.23 8.42 -10.07
CA ALA A 87 5.11 7.84 -9.32
C ALA A 87 3.81 8.62 -9.46
N LYS A 88 3.86 9.90 -9.83
CA LYS A 88 2.66 10.74 -10.00
C LYS A 88 1.66 10.13 -10.98
N THR A 89 2.09 9.73 -12.16
CA THR A 89 1.21 9.11 -13.17
C THR A 89 0.63 7.78 -12.68
N ALA A 90 1.42 7.01 -11.93
CA ALA A 90 0.94 5.78 -11.33
C ALA A 90 -0.11 6.06 -10.22
N LEU A 91 0.09 7.08 -9.38
CA LEU A 91 -0.89 7.50 -8.38
C LEU A 91 -2.21 7.95 -9.02
N GLU A 92 -2.15 8.75 -10.11
CA GLU A 92 -3.34 9.15 -10.86
C GLU A 92 -4.11 7.94 -11.40
N HIS A 93 -3.41 6.93 -11.91
CA HIS A 93 -4.02 5.68 -12.33
C HIS A 93 -4.64 4.91 -11.16
N LEU A 94 -3.94 4.78 -10.04
CA LEU A 94 -4.44 4.10 -8.83
C LEU A 94 -5.69 4.79 -8.26
N ILE A 95 -5.79 6.11 -8.37
CA ILE A 95 -7.01 6.87 -8.03
C ILE A 95 -8.12 6.55 -9.01
N THR A 96 -7.84 6.54 -10.32
CA THR A 96 -8.83 6.24 -11.36
C THR A 96 -9.48 4.88 -11.17
N ILE A 97 -8.71 3.87 -10.76
CA ILE A 97 -9.23 2.51 -10.53
C ILE A 97 -9.71 2.27 -9.09
N GLY A 98 -9.68 3.30 -8.24
CA GLY A 98 -10.21 3.25 -6.87
C GLY A 98 -9.39 2.40 -5.89
N LEU A 99 -8.08 2.21 -6.12
CA LEU A 99 -7.14 1.63 -5.16
C LEU A 99 -6.55 2.66 -4.20
N ILE A 100 -6.65 3.92 -4.55
CA ILE A 100 -6.37 5.09 -3.70
C ILE A 100 -7.54 6.05 -3.89
N TYR A 101 -7.93 6.79 -2.87
CA TYR A 101 -8.92 7.85 -3.01
C TYR A 101 -8.55 9.09 -2.22
N PRO A 102 -8.84 10.30 -2.76
CA PRO A 102 -8.69 11.55 -2.04
C PRO A 102 -9.69 11.65 -0.88
N SER A 103 -9.27 12.28 0.19
CA SER A 103 -10.10 12.69 1.32
C SER A 103 -9.76 14.14 1.71
N ASP A 104 -10.54 14.76 2.60
CA ASP A 104 -10.35 16.17 2.98
C ASP A 104 -8.97 16.43 3.62
N ASP A 105 -8.40 15.42 4.24
CA ASP A 105 -7.12 15.47 4.98
C ASP A 105 -5.94 14.81 4.25
N GLY A 106 -6.15 14.28 3.03
CA GLY A 106 -5.12 13.63 2.24
C GLY A 106 -5.65 12.46 1.41
N MET A 107 -4.79 11.53 1.05
CA MET A 107 -5.15 10.30 0.33
C MET A 107 -5.30 9.13 1.30
N ARG A 108 -6.17 8.19 0.95
CA ARG A 108 -6.47 6.98 1.73
C ARG A 108 -6.58 5.76 0.83
N LEU A 109 -6.45 4.60 1.45
CA LEU A 109 -6.67 3.30 0.83
C LEU A 109 -8.05 2.75 1.21
N PRO A 110 -8.72 1.96 0.34
CA PRO A 110 -9.84 1.12 0.75
C PRO A 110 -9.48 0.23 1.94
N THR A 111 -10.38 0.12 2.92
CA THR A 111 -10.10 -0.51 4.21
C THR A 111 -9.51 -1.93 4.10
N GLN A 112 -10.01 -2.74 3.17
CA GLN A 112 -9.53 -4.12 2.98
C GLN A 112 -8.28 -4.25 2.11
N LEU A 113 -7.80 -3.14 1.50
CA LEU A 113 -6.69 -3.23 0.55
C LEU A 113 -5.41 -3.76 1.19
N ARG A 114 -5.09 -3.31 2.41
CA ARG A 114 -3.90 -3.79 3.14
C ARG A 114 -3.98 -5.29 3.45
N GLU A 115 -5.16 -5.82 3.76
CA GLU A 115 -5.36 -7.24 4.00
C GLU A 115 -5.15 -8.06 2.72
N VAL A 116 -5.64 -7.54 1.58
CA VAL A 116 -5.47 -8.19 0.26
C VAL A 116 -4.00 -8.18 -0.19
N MET A 117 -3.27 -7.10 0.08
CA MET A 117 -1.84 -6.99 -0.25
C MET A 117 -0.95 -7.80 0.70
N GLY A 118 -1.50 -8.28 1.82
CA GLY A 118 -0.75 -8.94 2.88
C GLY A 118 -0.38 -8.00 4.02
N THR A 119 0.07 -8.59 5.13
CA THR A 119 0.32 -7.86 6.39
C THR A 119 1.52 -6.91 6.33
N GLU A 120 2.36 -7.04 5.32
CA GLU A 120 3.62 -6.31 5.20
C GLU A 120 3.82 -5.83 3.75
N PRO A 121 3.19 -4.70 3.36
CA PRO A 121 3.39 -4.11 2.03
C PRO A 121 4.88 -3.89 1.75
N ALA A 122 5.32 -4.16 0.53
CA ALA A 122 6.73 -4.10 0.11
C ALA A 122 7.69 -4.97 0.95
N GLY A 123 7.18 -5.95 1.71
CA GLY A 123 7.97 -6.74 2.65
C GLY A 123 8.45 -5.95 3.87
N LEU A 124 7.95 -4.76 4.07
CA LEU A 124 8.28 -3.91 5.21
C LEU A 124 7.37 -4.28 6.38
N GLY A 125 7.98 -4.55 7.53
CA GLY A 125 7.26 -4.72 8.80
C GLY A 125 6.61 -3.42 9.28
N PRO A 126 5.92 -3.44 10.43
CA PRO A 126 5.32 -2.24 11.00
C PRO A 126 6.37 -1.14 11.18
N ALA A 127 5.97 0.11 10.95
CA ALA A 127 6.86 1.25 11.09
C ALA A 127 7.51 1.27 12.49
N SER A 128 8.85 1.32 12.52
CA SER A 128 9.59 1.45 13.77
C SER A 128 9.31 2.80 14.42
N LEU A 129 9.05 2.81 15.73
CA LEU A 129 8.97 4.03 16.53
C LEU A 129 10.36 4.68 16.72
N ALA A 130 11.44 3.92 16.55
CA ALA A 130 12.80 4.42 16.63
C ALA A 130 13.24 5.01 15.29
N LYS A 131 13.83 6.20 15.31
CA LYS A 131 14.50 6.77 14.14
C LYS A 131 15.79 5.98 13.92
N LEU A 132 15.83 5.18 12.86
CA LEU A 132 17.05 4.51 12.42
C LEU A 132 18.09 5.57 11.99
N LYS A 133 19.28 5.47 12.53
CA LYS A 133 20.43 6.26 12.08
C LYS A 133 21.21 5.40 11.07
N LEU A 134 21.29 5.87 9.83
CA LEU A 134 22.00 5.14 8.74
C LEU A 134 23.42 4.75 9.10
N ASN A 135 24.14 5.59 9.87
CA ASN A 135 25.47 5.32 10.36
C ASN A 135 25.55 4.11 11.34
N GLU A 136 24.46 3.78 12.02
CA GLU A 136 24.41 2.57 12.87
C GLU A 136 24.41 1.30 12.01
N ILE A 137 23.70 1.32 10.87
CA ILE A 137 23.72 0.20 9.91
C ILE A 137 25.11 0.04 9.27
N GLU A 138 25.74 1.15 8.87
CA GLU A 138 27.09 1.14 8.29
C GLU A 138 28.14 0.55 9.26
N ASN A 139 27.99 0.83 10.56
CA ASN A 139 28.87 0.35 11.62
C ASN A 139 28.42 -0.98 12.24
N ALA A 140 27.39 -1.63 11.70
CA ALA A 140 26.88 -2.89 12.22
C ALA A 140 27.97 -3.99 12.20
N PRO A 141 28.00 -4.88 13.21
CA PRO A 141 28.90 -6.04 13.24
C PRO A 141 28.70 -6.92 11.99
N THR A 142 29.77 -7.63 11.60
CA THR A 142 29.75 -8.47 10.39
C THR A 142 28.60 -9.49 10.39
N ASP A 143 28.29 -10.08 11.54
CA ASP A 143 27.21 -11.06 11.65
C ASP A 143 25.82 -10.41 11.54
N ALA A 144 25.64 -9.20 12.04
CA ALA A 144 24.41 -8.41 11.83
C ALA A 144 24.24 -8.02 10.35
N LYS A 145 25.33 -7.58 9.69
CA LYS A 145 25.32 -7.29 8.23
C LYS A 145 24.90 -8.50 7.41
N LYS A 146 25.38 -9.71 7.72
CA LYS A 146 24.93 -10.93 7.03
C LYS A 146 23.43 -11.21 7.20
N VAL A 147 22.90 -10.93 8.39
CA VAL A 147 21.44 -11.07 8.63
C VAL A 147 20.66 -10.03 7.83
N LEU A 148 21.10 -8.76 7.86
CA LEU A 148 20.48 -7.68 7.09
C LEU A 148 20.52 -7.97 5.58
N ASP A 149 21.66 -8.40 5.03
CA ASP A 149 21.79 -8.77 3.62
C ASP A 149 20.83 -9.90 3.24
N ARG A 150 20.70 -10.92 4.11
CA ARG A 150 19.76 -12.01 3.88
C ARG A 150 18.31 -11.57 3.87
N LEU A 151 17.91 -10.63 4.75
CA LEU A 151 16.57 -10.07 4.80
C LEU A 151 16.28 -9.11 3.63
N MET A 152 17.30 -8.40 3.14
CA MET A 152 17.19 -7.46 2.03
C MET A 152 17.04 -8.16 0.66
N TRP A 153 17.75 -9.27 0.44
CA TRP A 153 17.79 -10.00 -0.84
C TRP A 153 16.99 -11.30 -0.84
N GLY A 154 16.41 -11.69 0.29
CA GLY A 154 15.61 -12.89 0.47
C GLY A 154 14.21 -12.57 1.04
N PRO A 155 13.53 -13.59 1.58
CA PRO A 155 12.29 -13.36 2.32
C PRO A 155 12.57 -12.38 3.49
N PRO A 156 11.74 -11.31 3.67
CA PRO A 156 11.97 -10.29 4.69
C PRO A 156 11.70 -10.78 6.12
N ARG A 157 11.61 -12.07 6.29
CA ARG A 157 11.38 -12.77 7.57
C ARG A 157 12.38 -13.88 7.76
N GLY A 158 12.81 -14.07 9.01
CA GLY A 158 13.63 -15.18 9.45
C GLY A 158 13.12 -15.76 10.77
N SER A 159 13.45 -17.03 11.05
CA SER A 159 13.20 -17.64 12.35
C SER A 159 14.40 -17.46 13.26
N VAL A 160 14.17 -17.05 14.49
CA VAL A 160 15.14 -17.05 15.57
C VAL A 160 14.97 -18.37 16.33
N GLY A 161 15.99 -19.22 16.32
CA GLY A 161 15.90 -20.56 16.94
C GLY A 161 15.64 -20.53 18.45
N ASP A 162 16.27 -19.60 19.16
CA ASP A 162 16.05 -19.37 20.60
C ASP A 162 15.93 -17.86 20.87
N ILE A 163 14.73 -17.44 21.30
CA ILE A 163 14.43 -16.03 21.62
C ILE A 163 15.23 -15.57 22.86
N LYS A 164 15.52 -16.48 23.81
CA LYS A 164 16.23 -16.13 25.03
C LYS A 164 17.74 -16.01 24.81
N ASN A 165 18.26 -16.64 23.74
CA ASN A 165 19.66 -16.65 23.40
C ASN A 165 19.85 -16.51 21.89
N PRO A 166 19.47 -15.37 21.30
CA PRO A 166 19.62 -15.13 19.87
C PRO A 166 21.10 -15.11 19.49
N GLY A 167 21.43 -15.58 18.30
CA GLY A 167 22.78 -15.44 17.78
C GLY A 167 23.23 -13.98 17.71
N PRO A 168 24.54 -13.71 17.72
CA PRO A 168 25.11 -12.35 17.87
C PRO A 168 24.62 -11.34 16.81
N GLY A 169 24.35 -11.79 15.59
CA GLY A 169 23.81 -10.95 14.54
C GLY A 169 22.37 -10.51 14.76
N VAL A 170 21.56 -11.38 15.37
CA VAL A 170 20.14 -11.08 15.70
C VAL A 170 20.05 -10.29 17.00
N ALA A 171 20.93 -10.55 17.95
CA ALA A 171 20.95 -9.82 19.23
C ALA A 171 21.31 -8.33 19.06
N TRP A 172 21.97 -7.98 17.97
CA TRP A 172 22.31 -6.60 17.64
C TRP A 172 21.12 -5.84 16.99
N LEU A 173 20.27 -6.55 16.26
CA LEU A 173 19.06 -5.99 15.59
C LEU A 173 17.96 -5.65 16.59
#